data_1a35e7b774b8f2f6c9db20988e69ad95
#
_entry.id   1a35e7b774b8f2f6c9db20988e69ad95
#
_cell.length_a   1.000
_cell.length_b   1.000
_cell.length_c   1.000
_cell.angle_alpha   90.00
_cell.angle_beta   90.00
_cell.angle_gamma   90.00
#
_symmetry.space_group_name_H-M   'P 1'
#
loop_
_entity.id
_entity.type
_entity.pdbx_description
1 polymer ?
#
loop_
_entity_poly.entity_id
_entity_poly.type
_entity_poly.pdbx_seq_one_letter_code
_entity_poly.pdbx_strand_id
1 'polypeptide(L)'
;MSEVALTPLDEPALARLLDAAVAGADPLEVMPPVGGPPGWTPERRAAFLEFHRARCLNSATAVERTWVVDVDGEAVGAARLQPDGDAVEAGIWLSRSSRGRGIGARVTALLLAEARSSGAARLLASTTAGNRGARALLEGAGATLIVEGDEVAVELPLS
;
A
#
# COMPACT_ATOMS: atom_id res chain seq x y z
N MET A 1 -3.26 -20.38 -10.92
CA MET A 1 -3.11 -19.52 -9.74
C MET A 1 -2.35 -18.27 -10.14
N SER A 2 -2.87 -17.11 -9.77
CA SER A 2 -2.23 -15.83 -10.12
C SER A 2 -0.94 -15.61 -9.33
N GLU A 3 0.07 -15.08 -9.98
CA GLU A 3 1.31 -14.71 -9.33
C GLU A 3 1.24 -13.26 -8.85
N VAL A 4 1.43 -13.05 -7.55
CA VAL A 4 1.46 -11.73 -6.92
C VAL A 4 2.91 -11.38 -6.59
N ALA A 5 3.35 -10.19 -7.00
CA ALA A 5 4.70 -9.70 -6.75
C ALA A 5 4.69 -8.23 -6.36
N LEU A 6 5.72 -7.82 -5.62
CA LEU A 6 5.97 -6.41 -5.31
C LEU A 6 7.14 -5.93 -6.18
N THR A 7 6.89 -4.94 -7.02
CA THR A 7 7.90 -4.34 -7.88
C THR A 7 8.33 -3.00 -7.30
N PRO A 8 9.61 -2.79 -6.98
CA PRO A 8 10.08 -1.50 -6.48
C PRO A 8 9.67 -0.36 -7.41
N LEU A 9 9.22 0.75 -6.82
CA LEU A 9 8.78 1.90 -7.60
C LEU A 9 9.96 2.56 -8.32
N ASP A 10 9.77 2.82 -9.60
CA ASP A 10 10.62 3.63 -10.45
C ASP A 10 9.71 4.41 -11.41
N GLU A 11 10.25 5.21 -12.29
CA GLU A 11 9.42 6.01 -13.21
C GLU A 11 8.52 5.15 -14.12
N PRO A 12 9.02 4.08 -14.77
CA PRO A 12 8.13 3.22 -15.55
C PRO A 12 7.04 2.55 -14.71
N ALA A 13 7.37 2.06 -13.52
CA ALA A 13 6.39 1.45 -12.61
C ALA A 13 5.36 2.46 -12.13
N LEU A 14 5.78 3.71 -11.86
CA LEU A 14 4.87 4.78 -11.48
C LEU A 14 3.85 5.10 -12.56
N ALA A 15 4.27 5.09 -13.83
CA ALA A 15 3.35 5.29 -14.95
C ALA A 15 2.28 4.19 -14.99
N ARG A 16 2.66 2.93 -14.79
CA ARG A 16 1.72 1.80 -14.71
C ARG A 16 0.79 1.92 -13.49
N LEU A 17 1.32 2.40 -12.38
CA LEU A 17 0.54 2.60 -11.15
C LEU A 17 -0.53 3.68 -11.36
N LEU A 18 -0.20 4.78 -12.03
CA LEU A 18 -1.18 5.81 -12.35
C LEU A 18 -2.32 5.24 -13.19
N ASP A 19 -2.01 4.45 -14.21
CA ASP A 19 -3.04 3.82 -15.05
C ASP A 19 -3.95 2.92 -14.22
N ALA A 20 -3.40 2.14 -13.30
CA ALA A 20 -4.17 1.29 -12.40
C ALA A 20 -5.07 2.11 -11.47
N ALA A 21 -4.56 3.22 -10.95
CA ALA A 21 -5.32 4.10 -10.06
C ALA A 21 -6.49 4.75 -10.81
N VAL A 22 -6.24 5.26 -12.00
CA VAL A 22 -7.29 5.88 -12.85
C VAL A 22 -8.39 4.87 -13.19
N ALA A 23 -8.03 3.63 -13.46
CA ALA A 23 -8.98 2.59 -13.83
C ALA A 23 -9.77 2.04 -12.64
N GLY A 24 -9.20 1.99 -11.43
CA GLY A 24 -9.77 1.20 -10.34
C GLY A 24 -9.80 1.82 -8.95
N ALA A 25 -9.48 3.12 -8.79
CA ALA A 25 -9.50 3.78 -7.49
C ALA A 25 -10.01 5.22 -7.61
N ASP A 26 -10.57 5.75 -6.52
CA ASP A 26 -10.86 7.18 -6.44
C ASP A 26 -9.60 7.94 -6.04
N PRO A 27 -9.40 9.19 -6.54
CA PRO A 27 -8.24 9.98 -6.15
C PRO A 27 -8.04 10.11 -4.64
N LEU A 28 -9.13 10.29 -3.88
CA LEU A 28 -9.07 10.44 -2.42
C LEU A 28 -8.60 9.19 -1.68
N GLU A 29 -8.69 8.03 -2.32
CA GLU A 29 -8.23 6.76 -1.72
C GLU A 29 -6.71 6.60 -1.79
N VAL A 30 -6.07 7.28 -2.73
CA VAL A 30 -4.67 6.98 -3.11
C VAL A 30 -3.72 8.17 -3.07
N MET A 31 -4.24 9.36 -2.75
CA MET A 31 -3.43 10.60 -2.68
C MET A 31 -4.16 11.66 -1.85
N PRO A 32 -3.44 12.70 -1.38
CA PRO A 32 -4.07 13.83 -0.70
C PRO A 32 -5.09 14.56 -1.59
N PRO A 33 -6.11 15.22 -0.99
CA PRO A 33 -7.14 15.90 -1.77
C PRO A 33 -6.58 17.00 -2.67
N VAL A 34 -7.12 17.04 -3.90
CA VAL A 34 -6.87 18.10 -4.87
C VAL A 34 -8.24 18.62 -5.34
N GLY A 35 -8.45 19.93 -5.25
CA GLY A 35 -9.73 20.55 -5.64
C GLY A 35 -10.05 20.40 -7.12
N GLY A 36 -11.30 20.71 -7.48
CA GLY A 36 -11.76 20.68 -8.85
C GLY A 36 -12.94 19.72 -9.08
N PRO A 37 -13.34 19.49 -10.36
CA PRO A 37 -14.41 18.56 -10.71
C PRO A 37 -14.14 17.13 -10.22
N PRO A 38 -15.18 16.28 -10.10
CA PRO A 38 -14.98 14.87 -9.70
C PRO A 38 -14.10 14.09 -10.67
N GLY A 39 -13.45 13.04 -10.17
CA GLY A 39 -12.71 12.07 -10.95
C GLY A 39 -11.24 12.40 -11.16
N TRP A 40 -10.61 11.70 -12.09
CA TRP A 40 -9.19 11.83 -12.40
C TRP A 40 -8.95 12.94 -13.42
N THR A 41 -8.95 14.19 -12.94
CA THR A 41 -8.62 15.35 -13.78
C THR A 41 -7.12 15.33 -14.15
N PRO A 42 -6.70 16.09 -15.19
CA PRO A 42 -5.27 16.23 -15.49
C PRO A 42 -4.45 16.70 -14.29
N GLU A 43 -5.01 17.61 -13.47
CA GLU A 43 -4.37 18.12 -12.26
C GLU A 43 -4.17 17.03 -11.22
N ARG A 44 -5.15 16.15 -11.03
CA ARG A 44 -5.04 15.03 -10.09
C ARG A 44 -4.08 13.96 -10.57
N ARG A 45 -4.02 13.70 -11.86
CA ARG A 45 -3.02 12.78 -12.43
C ARG A 45 -1.60 13.29 -12.21
N ALA A 46 -1.38 14.58 -12.48
CA ALA A 46 -0.09 15.22 -12.23
C ALA A 46 0.27 15.20 -10.74
N ALA A 47 -0.70 15.49 -9.86
CA ALA A 47 -0.50 15.48 -8.41
C ALA A 47 -0.15 14.07 -7.88
N PHE A 48 -0.74 13.03 -8.45
CA PHE A 48 -0.42 11.64 -8.10
C PHE A 48 1.03 11.31 -8.41
N LEU A 49 1.52 11.67 -9.58
CA LEU A 49 2.91 11.46 -9.96
C LEU A 49 3.86 12.23 -9.04
N GLU A 50 3.57 13.50 -8.79
CA GLU A 50 4.36 14.36 -7.92
C GLU A 50 4.40 13.82 -6.48
N PHE A 51 3.26 13.36 -5.98
CA PHE A 51 3.14 12.78 -4.64
C PHE A 51 4.10 11.60 -4.47
N HIS A 52 4.09 10.65 -5.39
CA HIS A 52 4.95 9.48 -5.32
C HIS A 52 6.42 9.80 -5.57
N ARG A 53 6.71 10.72 -6.47
CA ARG A 53 8.08 11.18 -6.70
C ARG A 53 8.67 11.80 -5.45
N ALA A 54 7.92 12.68 -4.79
CA ALA A 54 8.38 13.35 -3.58
C ALA A 54 8.59 12.36 -2.42
N ARG A 55 7.69 11.39 -2.25
CA ARG A 55 7.73 10.48 -1.10
C ARG A 55 8.69 9.32 -1.27
N CYS A 56 9.00 8.91 -2.51
CA CYS A 56 9.79 7.70 -2.73
C CYS A 56 10.98 7.89 -3.67
N LEU A 57 10.82 8.58 -4.79
CA LEU A 57 11.84 8.61 -5.85
C LEU A 57 12.86 9.74 -5.70
N ASN A 58 12.47 10.87 -5.16
CA ASN A 58 13.38 11.99 -4.93
C ASN A 58 14.14 11.77 -3.62
N SER A 59 15.44 11.49 -3.70
CA SER A 59 16.27 11.18 -2.53
C SER A 59 16.33 12.31 -1.51
N ALA A 60 16.08 13.57 -1.91
CA ALA A 60 16.08 14.71 -1.00
C ALA A 60 14.82 14.79 -0.12
N THR A 61 13.71 14.18 -0.57
CA THR A 61 12.42 14.27 0.09
C THR A 61 11.83 12.90 0.46
N ALA A 62 12.46 11.81 0.03
CA ALA A 62 11.93 10.46 0.23
C ALA A 62 11.78 10.13 1.73
N VAL A 63 10.61 9.61 2.09
CA VAL A 63 10.27 9.23 3.46
C VAL A 63 9.80 7.79 3.55
N GLU A 64 9.60 7.11 2.43
CA GLU A 64 9.06 5.76 2.38
C GLU A 64 9.63 4.94 1.23
N ARG A 65 9.47 3.61 1.33
CA ARG A 65 9.67 2.69 0.23
C ARG A 65 8.30 2.31 -0.30
N THR A 66 8.16 2.33 -1.62
CA THR A 66 6.89 2.00 -2.29
C THR A 66 7.14 0.93 -3.34
N TRP A 67 6.20 0.01 -3.44
CA TRP A 67 6.18 -1.04 -4.47
C TRP A 67 4.86 -0.99 -5.22
N VAL A 68 4.92 -1.27 -6.50
CA VAL A 68 3.71 -1.58 -7.28
C VAL A 68 3.33 -3.03 -6.99
N VAL A 69 2.05 -3.25 -6.72
CA VAL A 69 1.50 -4.61 -6.61
C VAL A 69 1.19 -5.09 -8.01
N ASP A 70 1.93 -6.10 -8.45
CA ASP A 70 1.71 -6.74 -9.74
C ASP A 70 1.04 -8.10 -9.58
N VAL A 71 0.01 -8.35 -10.38
CA VAL A 71 -0.64 -9.66 -10.47
C VAL A 71 -0.51 -10.12 -11.92
N ASP A 72 0.24 -11.18 -12.13
CA ASP A 72 0.57 -11.71 -13.46
C ASP A 72 1.14 -10.62 -14.38
N GLY A 73 1.97 -9.74 -13.84
CA GLY A 73 2.62 -8.66 -14.56
C GLY A 73 1.78 -7.41 -14.76
N GLU A 74 0.55 -7.37 -14.25
CA GLU A 74 -0.34 -6.21 -14.36
C GLU A 74 -0.42 -5.46 -13.04
N ALA A 75 -0.23 -4.13 -13.08
CA ALA A 75 -0.31 -3.28 -11.90
C ALA A 75 -1.75 -3.21 -11.39
N VAL A 76 -1.96 -3.52 -10.11
CA VAL A 76 -3.30 -3.53 -9.50
C VAL A 76 -3.36 -2.74 -8.18
N GLY A 77 -2.28 -2.13 -7.76
CA GLY A 77 -2.24 -1.34 -6.53
C GLY A 77 -0.84 -1.02 -6.09
N ALA A 78 -0.70 -0.57 -4.87
CA ALA A 78 0.58 -0.22 -4.27
C ALA A 78 0.67 -0.67 -2.81
N ALA A 79 1.90 -0.89 -2.37
CA ALA A 79 2.24 -1.17 -0.99
C ALA A 79 3.40 -0.26 -0.58
N ARG A 80 3.42 0.19 0.68
CA ARG A 80 4.46 1.08 1.18
C ARG A 80 4.88 0.74 2.60
N LEU A 81 6.11 1.09 2.92
CA LEU A 81 6.65 1.05 4.28
C LEU A 81 7.31 2.39 4.58
N GLN A 82 6.87 3.05 5.64
CA GLN A 82 7.40 4.32 6.08
C GLN A 82 8.04 4.15 7.45
N PRO A 83 9.35 4.42 7.62
CA PRO A 83 9.99 4.39 8.92
C PRO A 83 9.35 5.39 9.90
N ASP A 84 9.16 4.96 11.14
CA ASP A 84 8.59 5.76 12.22
C ASP A 84 9.27 5.34 13.53
N GLY A 85 10.36 6.01 13.91
CA GLY A 85 11.16 5.62 15.05
C GLY A 85 11.75 4.24 14.87
N ASP A 86 11.51 3.33 15.83
CA ASP A 86 11.90 1.92 15.75
C ASP A 86 10.90 1.05 14.99
N ALA A 87 9.79 1.63 14.60
CA ALA A 87 8.71 0.97 13.87
C ALA A 87 8.75 1.28 12.37
N VAL A 88 7.98 0.54 11.62
CA VAL A 88 7.67 0.85 10.22
C VAL A 88 6.15 0.82 10.05
N GLU A 89 5.62 1.87 9.41
CA GLU A 89 4.19 1.97 9.10
C GLU A 89 3.95 1.40 7.71
N ALA A 90 3.02 0.47 7.59
CA ALA A 90 2.65 -0.18 6.34
C ALA A 90 1.32 0.35 5.81
N GLY A 91 1.24 0.48 4.49
CA GLY A 91 0.00 0.82 3.79
C GLY A 91 -0.14 0.02 2.51
N ILE A 92 -1.37 -0.33 2.16
CA ILE A 92 -1.68 -1.08 0.93
C ILE A 92 -2.98 -0.51 0.36
N TRP A 93 -3.03 -0.31 -0.96
CA TRP A 93 -4.31 -0.14 -1.64
C TRP A 93 -4.34 -1.03 -2.89
N LEU A 94 -5.53 -1.48 -3.23
CA LEU A 94 -5.79 -2.30 -4.41
C LEU A 94 -6.92 -1.68 -5.21
N SER A 95 -6.84 -1.82 -6.54
CA SER A 95 -7.94 -1.43 -7.43
C SER A 95 -9.20 -2.23 -7.08
N ARG A 96 -10.37 -1.63 -7.33
CA ARG A 96 -11.66 -2.26 -6.97
C ARG A 96 -11.83 -3.65 -7.57
N SER A 97 -11.41 -3.86 -8.81
CA SER A 97 -11.51 -5.16 -9.48
C SER A 97 -10.61 -6.24 -8.88
N SER A 98 -9.63 -5.86 -8.08
CA SER A 98 -8.67 -6.79 -7.46
C SER A 98 -9.00 -7.11 -6.00
N ARG A 99 -10.01 -6.46 -5.43
CA ARG A 99 -10.44 -6.69 -4.05
C ARG A 99 -11.28 -7.97 -3.94
N GLY A 100 -11.25 -8.59 -2.75
CA GLY A 100 -12.05 -9.79 -2.48
C GLY A 100 -11.58 -11.06 -3.16
N ARG A 101 -10.36 -11.09 -3.70
CA ARG A 101 -9.79 -12.23 -4.44
C ARG A 101 -8.60 -12.88 -3.73
N GLY A 102 -8.38 -12.54 -2.47
CA GLY A 102 -7.25 -13.06 -1.70
C GLY A 102 -5.91 -12.38 -2.00
N ILE A 103 -5.88 -11.40 -2.90
CA ILE A 103 -4.67 -10.68 -3.29
C ILE A 103 -4.13 -9.88 -2.09
N GLY A 104 -5.00 -9.21 -1.34
CA GLY A 104 -4.60 -8.41 -0.18
C GLY A 104 -3.84 -9.19 0.87
N ALA A 105 -4.25 -10.42 1.17
CA ALA A 105 -3.54 -11.28 2.13
C ALA A 105 -2.15 -11.66 1.60
N ARG A 106 -2.03 -11.96 0.31
CA ARG A 106 -0.75 -12.29 -0.31
C ARG A 106 0.20 -11.11 -0.34
N VAL A 107 -0.32 -9.90 -0.64
CA VAL A 107 0.45 -8.65 -0.58
C VAL A 107 0.91 -8.38 0.85
N THR A 108 0.03 -8.56 1.83
CA THR A 108 0.37 -8.39 3.24
C THR A 108 1.52 -9.31 3.64
N ALA A 109 1.51 -10.56 3.22
CA ALA A 109 2.61 -11.51 3.50
C ALA A 109 3.94 -11.04 2.88
N LEU A 110 3.91 -10.58 1.64
CA LEU A 110 5.09 -10.06 0.96
C LEU A 110 5.62 -8.79 1.63
N LEU A 111 4.74 -7.87 1.98
CA LEU A 111 5.11 -6.62 2.65
C LEU A 111 5.67 -6.88 4.05
N LEU A 112 5.11 -7.85 4.75
CA LEU A 112 5.63 -8.27 6.06
C LEU A 112 7.07 -8.81 5.96
N ALA A 113 7.37 -9.58 4.92
CA ALA A 113 8.74 -10.03 4.68
C ALA A 113 9.69 -8.86 4.42
N GLU A 114 9.25 -7.85 3.66
CA GLU A 114 10.04 -6.63 3.45
C GLU A 114 10.24 -5.84 4.76
N ALA A 115 9.20 -5.76 5.60
CA ALA A 115 9.30 -5.10 6.90
C ALA A 115 10.32 -5.79 7.81
N ARG A 116 10.30 -7.13 7.85
CA ARG A 116 11.28 -7.89 8.63
C ARG A 116 12.71 -7.65 8.13
N SER A 117 12.89 -7.58 6.83
CA SER A 117 14.20 -7.32 6.22
C SER A 117 14.70 -5.90 6.48
N SER A 118 13.82 -4.96 6.81
CA SER A 118 14.19 -3.57 7.07
C SER A 118 14.94 -3.38 8.39
N GLY A 119 14.88 -4.35 9.29
CA GLY A 119 15.46 -4.25 10.62
C GLY A 119 14.62 -3.49 11.64
N ALA A 120 13.41 -3.06 11.28
CA ALA A 120 12.50 -2.41 12.22
C ALA A 120 12.07 -3.37 13.33
N ALA A 121 11.82 -2.83 14.53
CA ALA A 121 11.43 -3.64 15.69
C ALA A 121 9.97 -4.06 15.63
N ARG A 122 9.11 -3.27 14.98
CA ARG A 122 7.67 -3.53 14.90
C ARG A 122 7.06 -2.91 13.64
N LEU A 123 5.93 -3.46 13.25
CA LEU A 123 5.13 -2.96 12.13
C LEU A 123 3.83 -2.37 12.68
N LEU A 124 3.50 -1.19 12.19
CA LEU A 124 2.22 -0.53 12.46
C LEU A 124 1.43 -0.47 11.16
N ALA A 125 0.15 -0.76 11.24
CA ALA A 125 -0.73 -0.70 10.08
C ALA A 125 -2.17 -0.47 10.53
N SER A 126 -3.05 -0.18 9.58
CA SER A 126 -4.49 -0.21 9.80
C SER A 126 -5.16 -0.95 8.66
N THR A 127 -6.26 -1.62 8.97
CA THR A 127 -7.08 -2.32 7.99
C THR A 127 -8.55 -2.13 8.36
N THR A 128 -9.45 -2.65 7.54
CA THR A 128 -10.88 -2.61 7.85
C THR A 128 -11.32 -3.91 8.53
N ALA A 129 -12.40 -3.83 9.33
CA ALA A 129 -12.94 -5.00 10.01
C ALA A 129 -13.35 -6.11 9.03
N GLY A 130 -13.74 -5.75 7.81
CA GLY A 130 -14.14 -6.71 6.78
C GLY A 130 -12.98 -7.38 6.04
N ASN A 131 -11.76 -6.92 6.22
CA ASN A 131 -10.59 -7.50 5.55
C ASN A 131 -10.09 -8.74 6.32
N ARG A 132 -10.86 -9.83 6.22
CA ARG A 132 -10.62 -11.06 7.00
C ARG A 132 -9.30 -11.73 6.69
N GLY A 133 -8.91 -11.75 5.43
CA GLY A 133 -7.65 -12.38 5.00
C GLY A 133 -6.43 -11.72 5.62
N ALA A 134 -6.36 -10.40 5.56
CA ALA A 134 -5.26 -9.63 6.17
C ALA A 134 -5.27 -9.78 7.69
N ARG A 135 -6.44 -9.72 8.33
CA ARG A 135 -6.56 -9.89 9.78
C ARG A 135 -6.08 -11.27 10.23
N ALA A 136 -6.53 -12.32 9.57
CA ALA A 136 -6.13 -13.69 9.91
C ALA A 136 -4.62 -13.89 9.75
N LEU A 137 -4.04 -13.38 8.68
CA LEU A 137 -2.61 -13.45 8.44
C LEU A 137 -1.82 -12.74 9.55
N LEU A 138 -2.22 -11.52 9.90
CA LEU A 138 -1.53 -10.72 10.91
C LEU A 138 -1.68 -11.33 12.31
N GLU A 139 -2.88 -11.80 12.68
CA GLU A 139 -3.09 -12.51 13.94
C GLU A 139 -2.24 -13.78 14.02
N GLY A 140 -2.18 -14.55 12.94
CA GLY A 140 -1.35 -15.74 12.86
C GLY A 140 0.14 -15.45 12.99
N ALA A 141 0.58 -14.26 12.61
CA ALA A 141 1.97 -13.81 12.76
C ALA A 141 2.26 -13.24 14.15
N GLY A 142 1.27 -13.08 15.01
CA GLY A 142 1.44 -12.59 16.38
C GLY A 142 1.05 -11.12 16.58
N ALA A 143 0.31 -10.52 15.65
CA ALA A 143 -0.11 -9.13 15.77
C ALA A 143 -1.17 -8.94 16.85
N THR A 144 -1.13 -7.77 17.48
CA THR A 144 -2.22 -7.26 18.31
C THR A 144 -3.12 -6.39 17.44
N LEU A 145 -4.42 -6.68 17.45
CA LEU A 145 -5.42 -5.94 16.70
C LEU A 145 -6.35 -5.21 17.65
N ILE A 146 -6.56 -3.91 17.39
CA ILE A 146 -7.48 -3.07 18.18
C ILE A 146 -8.58 -2.61 17.22
N VAL A 147 -9.80 -3.05 17.49
CA VAL A 147 -10.97 -2.73 16.65
C VAL A 147 -11.67 -1.50 17.18
N GLU A 148 -11.81 -0.47 16.33
CA GLU A 148 -12.54 0.75 16.62
C GLU A 148 -13.54 1.00 15.49
N GLY A 149 -14.80 0.56 15.67
CA GLY A 149 -15.80 0.63 14.61
C GLY A 149 -15.41 -0.27 13.42
N ASP A 150 -15.28 0.32 12.24
CA ASP A 150 -14.87 -0.41 11.02
C ASP A 150 -13.36 -0.42 10.80
N GLU A 151 -12.61 0.32 11.63
CA GLU A 151 -11.16 0.40 11.52
C GLU A 151 -10.49 -0.56 12.51
N VAL A 152 -9.42 -1.19 12.07
CA VAL A 152 -8.61 -2.10 12.88
C VAL A 152 -7.17 -1.60 12.87
N ALA A 153 -6.67 -1.16 14.02
CA ALA A 153 -5.27 -0.81 14.20
C ALA A 153 -4.46 -2.08 14.48
N VAL A 154 -3.28 -2.18 13.88
CA VAL A 154 -2.43 -3.36 13.94
C VAL A 154 -1.05 -2.99 14.45
N GLU A 155 -0.56 -3.75 15.42
CA GLU A 155 0.83 -3.68 15.86
C GLU A 155 1.41 -5.08 15.88
N LEU A 156 2.55 -5.28 15.20
CA LEU A 156 3.20 -6.58 15.08
C LEU A 156 4.69 -6.47 15.41
N PRO A 157 5.19 -7.17 16.46
CA PRO A 157 6.61 -7.31 16.67
C PRO A 157 7.27 -8.05 15.51
N LEU A 158 8.44 -7.57 15.05
CA LEU A 158 9.13 -8.12 13.87
C LEU A 158 10.33 -9.01 14.22
N SER A 159 10.69 -9.08 15.48
CA SER A 159 11.81 -9.91 15.90
C SER A 159 11.38 -11.12 16.70
#